data_570188ae3b167bfbf4bff335606c66be
#
_entry.id   570188ae3b167bfbf4bff335606c66be
#
_cell.length_a   1.000
_cell.length_b   1.000
_cell.length_c   1.000
_cell.angle_alpha   90.00
_cell.angle_beta   90.00
_cell.angle_gamma   90.00
#
_symmetry.space_group_name_H-M   'P 1'
#
loop_
_entity.id
_entity.type
_entity.pdbx_description
1 polymer ?
#
loop_
_entity_poly.entity_id
_entity_poly.type
_entity_poly.pdbx_seq_one_letter_code
_entity_poly.pdbx_strand_id
1 'polypeptide(L)'
;DQLDTPYRPGGWTVRQLVHHCADSHMNAFIRFKLALTEKNPTVKPYDEAVWADLPDANLPIESSLATLNAIHLKWGVLLDSMKEEDFKRTYFHPEKKRSQGLEEVTFLYAWHSQHHLAHVQHLVLRENWSFGK
;
A
#
# COMPACT_ATOMS: atom_id res chain seq x y z
N ASP A 1 -19.44 -9.95 -10.48
CA ASP A 1 -18.92 -9.95 -9.11
C ASP A 1 -18.65 -8.51 -8.66
N GLN A 2 -19.03 -8.17 -7.42
CA GLN A 2 -18.80 -6.84 -6.86
C GLN A 2 -17.32 -6.46 -6.86
N LEU A 3 -16.43 -7.42 -6.67
CA LEU A 3 -14.97 -7.22 -6.71
C LEU A 3 -14.46 -6.77 -8.09
N ASP A 4 -15.17 -7.07 -9.14
CA ASP A 4 -14.77 -6.71 -10.51
C ASP A 4 -15.41 -5.39 -10.98
N THR A 5 -16.08 -4.66 -10.08
CA THR A 5 -16.64 -3.34 -10.34
C THR A 5 -15.59 -2.26 -10.18
N PRO A 6 -15.37 -1.37 -11.17
CA PRO A 6 -14.47 -0.24 -11.04
C PRO A 6 -14.96 0.76 -9.97
N TYR A 7 -14.06 1.24 -9.12
CA TYR A 7 -14.43 2.21 -8.08
C TYR A 7 -14.83 3.59 -8.66
N ARG A 8 -14.39 3.87 -9.89
CA ARG A 8 -14.82 5.03 -10.71
C ARG A 8 -14.72 4.68 -12.19
N PRO A 9 -15.34 5.45 -13.11
CA PRO A 9 -15.15 5.26 -14.55
C PRO A 9 -13.66 5.32 -14.93
N GLY A 10 -13.17 4.27 -15.63
CA GLY A 10 -11.76 4.14 -16.00
C GLY A 10 -10.77 3.90 -14.85
N GLY A 11 -11.26 3.70 -13.63
CA GLY A 11 -10.43 3.33 -12.48
C GLY A 11 -10.25 1.82 -12.34
N TRP A 12 -9.44 1.42 -11.37
CA TRP A 12 -9.25 0.01 -11.03
C TRP A 12 -10.52 -0.61 -10.46
N THR A 13 -10.66 -1.91 -10.64
CA THR A 13 -11.67 -2.69 -9.92
C THR A 13 -11.33 -2.78 -8.43
N VAL A 14 -12.30 -3.12 -7.59
CA VAL A 14 -12.04 -3.38 -6.15
C VAL A 14 -10.98 -4.46 -5.99
N ARG A 15 -11.01 -5.50 -6.80
CA ARG A 15 -10.01 -6.59 -6.81
C ARG A 15 -8.61 -6.04 -7.06
N GLN A 16 -8.40 -5.29 -8.14
CA GLN A 16 -7.13 -4.65 -8.46
C GLN A 16 -6.66 -3.71 -7.34
N LEU A 17 -7.59 -2.97 -6.73
CA LEU A 17 -7.28 -2.06 -5.64
C LEU A 17 -6.74 -2.80 -4.40
N VAL A 18 -7.32 -3.95 -4.04
CA VAL A 18 -6.84 -4.77 -2.92
C VAL A 18 -5.45 -5.35 -3.21
N HIS A 19 -5.23 -5.86 -4.42
CA HIS A 19 -3.91 -6.36 -4.82
C HIS A 19 -2.87 -5.24 -4.85
N HIS A 20 -3.21 -4.06 -5.40
CA HIS A 20 -2.35 -2.87 -5.37
C HIS A 20 -1.96 -2.47 -3.94
N CYS A 21 -2.89 -2.49 -2.99
CA CYS A 21 -2.56 -2.19 -1.60
C CYS A 21 -1.49 -3.14 -1.04
N ALA A 22 -1.60 -4.43 -1.33
CA ALA A 22 -0.60 -5.42 -0.89
C ALA A 22 0.77 -5.15 -1.53
N ASP A 23 0.83 -4.91 -2.84
CA ASP A 23 2.06 -4.60 -3.57
C ASP A 23 2.72 -3.31 -3.07
N SER A 24 1.93 -2.27 -2.88
CA SER A 24 2.41 -0.97 -2.41
C SER A 24 2.96 -1.07 -0.98
N HIS A 25 2.26 -1.75 -0.07
CA HIS A 25 2.71 -1.91 1.31
C HIS A 25 3.92 -2.83 1.41
N MET A 26 4.02 -3.87 0.58
CA MET A 26 5.20 -4.72 0.50
C MET A 26 6.44 -3.92 0.05
N ASN A 27 6.33 -3.12 -1.01
CA ASN A 27 7.40 -2.26 -1.48
C ASN A 27 7.80 -1.23 -0.40
N ALA A 28 6.84 -0.61 0.26
CA ALA A 28 7.10 0.35 1.33
C ALA A 28 7.81 -0.29 2.52
N PHE A 29 7.40 -1.49 2.91
CA PHE A 29 8.02 -2.22 4.01
C PHE A 29 9.48 -2.58 3.71
N ILE A 30 9.78 -3.01 2.48
CA ILE A 30 11.15 -3.25 2.03
C ILE A 30 11.98 -1.96 2.10
N ARG A 31 11.45 -0.85 1.54
CA ARG A 31 12.12 0.47 1.54
C ARG A 31 12.37 0.98 2.96
N PHE A 32 11.41 0.75 3.85
CA PHE A 32 11.52 1.10 5.27
C PHE A 32 12.68 0.37 5.94
N LYS A 33 12.79 -0.94 5.73
CA LYS A 33 13.90 -1.77 6.25
C LYS A 33 15.26 -1.36 5.66
N LEU A 34 15.32 -1.05 4.37
CA LEU A 34 16.54 -0.55 3.74
C LEU A 34 17.01 0.76 4.39
N ALA A 35 16.09 1.71 4.63
CA ALA A 35 16.44 2.97 5.29
C ALA A 35 16.90 2.78 6.74
N LEU A 36 16.40 1.75 7.45
CA LEU A 36 16.85 1.42 8.81
C LEU A 36 18.26 0.79 8.83
N THR A 37 18.68 0.15 7.74
CA THR A 37 19.93 -0.63 7.69
C THR A 37 21.02 0.01 6.84
N GLU A 38 20.68 0.95 5.96
CA GLU A 38 21.61 1.61 5.04
C GLU A 38 21.50 3.13 5.16
N LYS A 39 22.54 3.85 4.69
CA LYS A 39 22.56 5.32 4.70
C LYS A 39 21.92 5.87 3.42
N ASN A 40 20.70 6.36 3.52
CA ASN A 40 19.93 6.96 2.41
C ASN A 40 19.97 6.13 1.12
N PRO A 41 19.56 4.84 1.17
CA PRO A 41 19.59 3.97 0.00
C PRO A 41 18.69 4.49 -1.11
N THR A 42 19.07 4.25 -2.37
CA THR A 42 18.21 4.50 -3.52
C THR A 42 17.25 3.35 -3.69
N VAL A 43 15.94 3.61 -3.65
CA VAL A 43 14.92 2.59 -3.81
C VAL A 43 14.50 2.41 -5.26
N LYS A 44 14.02 1.22 -5.61
CA LYS A 44 13.50 0.91 -6.94
C LYS A 44 12.04 1.40 -7.05
N PRO A 45 11.72 2.31 -7.99
CA PRO A 45 10.34 2.57 -8.38
C PRO A 45 9.76 1.41 -9.18
N TYR A 46 8.44 1.32 -9.23
CA TYR A 46 7.71 0.37 -10.08
C TYR A 46 6.47 1.05 -10.66
N ASP A 47 6.01 0.59 -11.82
CA ASP A 47 4.80 1.08 -12.46
C ASP A 47 3.57 0.38 -11.88
N GLU A 48 2.84 1.08 -11.03
CA GLU A 48 1.68 0.56 -10.31
C GLU A 48 0.55 0.13 -11.27
N ALA A 49 0.37 0.88 -12.38
CA ALA A 49 -0.66 0.58 -13.35
C ALA A 49 -0.35 -0.72 -14.11
N VAL A 50 0.91 -0.90 -14.52
CA VAL A 50 1.36 -2.13 -15.18
C VAL A 50 1.27 -3.33 -14.22
N TRP A 51 1.61 -3.15 -12.94
CA TRP A 51 1.47 -4.22 -11.95
C TRP A 51 0.02 -4.62 -11.74
N ALA A 52 -0.91 -3.67 -11.70
CA ALA A 52 -2.34 -3.95 -11.55
C ALA A 52 -2.95 -4.73 -12.72
N ASP A 53 -2.25 -4.84 -13.85
CA ASP A 53 -2.67 -5.61 -15.03
C ASP A 53 -1.96 -6.98 -15.13
N LEU A 54 -1.08 -7.33 -14.19
CA LEU A 54 -0.44 -8.63 -14.17
C LEU A 54 -1.44 -9.74 -13.77
N PRO A 55 -1.18 -11.01 -14.16
CA PRO A 55 -2.12 -12.11 -13.92
C PRO A 55 -2.50 -12.35 -12.46
N ASP A 56 -1.61 -12.07 -11.52
CA ASP A 56 -1.84 -12.23 -10.08
C ASP A 56 -2.87 -11.22 -9.53
N ALA A 57 -3.08 -10.08 -10.20
CA ALA A 57 -4.17 -9.16 -9.88
C ALA A 57 -5.58 -9.71 -10.15
N ASN A 58 -5.69 -10.89 -10.78
CA ASN A 58 -6.96 -11.60 -11.00
C ASN A 58 -7.22 -12.70 -9.97
N LEU A 59 -6.30 -12.94 -9.05
CA LEU A 59 -6.48 -13.93 -7.99
C LEU A 59 -7.60 -13.53 -7.01
N PRO A 60 -8.11 -14.50 -6.22
CA PRO A 60 -8.93 -14.18 -5.05
C PRO A 60 -8.20 -13.20 -4.11
N ILE A 61 -8.92 -12.21 -3.56
CA ILE A 61 -8.34 -11.13 -2.76
C ILE A 61 -7.76 -11.60 -1.43
N GLU A 62 -8.12 -12.79 -0.98
CA GLU A 62 -7.68 -13.39 0.29
C GLU A 62 -6.15 -13.47 0.39
N SER A 63 -5.47 -13.73 -0.73
CA SER A 63 -4.01 -13.76 -0.80
C SER A 63 -3.39 -12.40 -0.45
N SER A 64 -3.94 -11.32 -0.99
CA SER A 64 -3.48 -9.95 -0.70
C SER A 64 -3.90 -9.47 0.69
N LEU A 65 -5.08 -9.85 1.17
CA LEU A 65 -5.49 -9.55 2.55
C LEU A 65 -4.57 -10.25 3.57
N ALA A 66 -4.21 -11.50 3.32
CA ALA A 66 -3.25 -12.22 4.16
C ALA A 66 -1.86 -11.57 4.14
N THR A 67 -1.40 -11.15 2.95
CA THR A 67 -0.12 -10.43 2.79
C THR A 67 -0.13 -9.11 3.54
N LEU A 68 -1.17 -8.30 3.40
CA LEU A 68 -1.33 -7.03 4.12
C LEU A 68 -1.31 -7.24 5.64
N ASN A 69 -2.07 -8.22 6.15
CA ASN A 69 -2.10 -8.54 7.56
C ASN A 69 -0.70 -8.92 8.09
N ALA A 70 0.01 -9.78 7.37
CA ALA A 70 1.35 -10.22 7.76
C ALA A 70 2.37 -9.05 7.72
N ILE A 71 2.31 -8.20 6.70
CA ILE A 71 3.20 -7.03 6.58
C ILE A 71 2.91 -6.03 7.70
N HIS A 72 1.65 -5.70 7.95
CA HIS A 72 1.28 -4.74 8.99
C HIS A 72 1.67 -5.21 10.39
N LEU A 73 1.50 -6.50 10.69
CA LEU A 73 1.96 -7.07 11.95
C LEU A 73 3.48 -6.90 12.13
N LYS A 74 4.26 -7.25 11.11
CA LYS A 74 5.73 -7.12 11.15
C LYS A 74 6.16 -5.65 11.19
N TRP A 75 5.49 -4.79 10.45
CA TRP A 75 5.81 -3.37 10.40
C TRP A 75 5.47 -2.68 11.73
N GLY A 76 4.36 -3.04 12.36
CA GLY A 76 4.01 -2.57 13.70
C GLY A 76 5.11 -2.87 14.72
N VAL A 77 5.65 -4.09 14.72
CA VAL A 77 6.77 -4.47 15.59
C VAL A 77 8.02 -3.60 15.33
N LEU A 78 8.31 -3.27 14.08
CA LEU A 78 9.42 -2.36 13.75
C LEU A 78 9.15 -0.96 14.29
N LEU A 79 7.96 -0.41 14.05
CA LEU A 79 7.59 0.94 14.51
C LEU A 79 7.68 1.05 16.04
N ASP A 80 7.19 0.05 16.77
CA ASP A 80 7.23 0.01 18.23
C ASP A 80 8.66 -0.05 18.78
N SER A 81 9.61 -0.59 18.01
CA SER A 81 11.02 -0.70 18.40
C SER A 81 11.86 0.52 18.05
N MET A 82 11.35 1.43 17.19
CA MET A 82 12.10 2.57 16.69
C MET A 82 12.21 3.68 17.72
N LYS A 83 13.37 4.34 17.71
CA LYS A 83 13.63 5.55 18.47
C LYS A 83 13.40 6.77 17.60
N GLU A 84 13.34 7.96 18.19
CA GLU A 84 13.13 9.22 17.48
C GLU A 84 14.14 9.44 16.34
N GLU A 85 15.39 9.05 16.54
CA GLU A 85 16.44 9.14 15.54
C GLU A 85 16.22 8.23 14.33
N ASP A 86 15.55 7.08 14.50
CA ASP A 86 15.25 6.16 13.41
C ASP A 86 14.21 6.74 12.46
N PHE A 87 13.25 7.50 12.98
CA PHE A 87 12.24 8.18 12.16
C PHE A 87 12.83 9.26 11.25
N LYS A 88 14.00 9.80 11.59
CA LYS A 88 14.73 10.79 10.77
C LYS A 88 15.55 10.16 9.65
N ARG A 89 15.70 8.83 9.63
CA ARG A 89 16.37 8.10 8.53
C ARG A 89 15.61 8.24 7.24
N THR A 90 16.30 8.15 6.11
CA THR A 90 15.75 8.44 4.79
C THR A 90 16.11 7.37 3.78
N TYR A 91 15.33 7.32 2.70
CA TYR A 91 15.72 6.71 1.43
C TYR A 91 15.51 7.70 0.27
N PHE A 92 16.30 7.60 -0.79
CA PHE A 92 16.14 8.41 -2.00
C PHE A 92 15.16 7.74 -2.97
N HIS A 93 14.15 8.49 -3.43
CA HIS A 93 13.18 8.02 -4.41
C HIS A 93 13.42 8.68 -5.77
N PRO A 94 13.91 7.94 -6.80
CA PRO A 94 14.32 8.53 -8.09
C PRO A 94 13.21 9.30 -8.82
N GLU A 95 11.99 8.77 -8.87
CA GLU A 95 10.87 9.45 -9.53
C GLU A 95 10.45 10.74 -8.83
N LYS A 96 10.48 10.75 -7.50
CA LYS A 96 10.20 11.95 -6.71
C LYS A 96 11.39 12.90 -6.65
N LYS A 97 12.56 12.45 -7.11
CA LYS A 97 13.84 13.21 -7.12
C LYS A 97 14.19 13.80 -5.74
N ARG A 98 13.83 13.09 -4.67
CA ARG A 98 14.12 13.52 -3.31
C ARG A 98 14.25 12.36 -2.33
N SER A 99 14.89 12.62 -1.20
CA SER A 99 14.85 11.71 -0.05
C SER A 99 13.53 11.86 0.73
N GLN A 100 13.01 10.74 1.20
CA GLN A 100 11.82 10.66 2.05
C GLN A 100 12.22 10.14 3.43
N GLY A 101 11.80 10.84 4.48
CA GLY A 101 12.01 10.41 5.86
C GLY A 101 11.04 9.32 6.28
N LEU A 102 11.46 8.44 7.18
CA LEU A 102 10.62 7.35 7.67
C LEU A 102 9.38 7.84 8.43
N GLU A 103 9.46 8.99 9.10
CA GLU A 103 8.29 9.64 9.70
C GLU A 103 7.24 9.99 8.64
N GLU A 104 7.64 10.69 7.57
CA GLU A 104 6.77 11.02 6.43
C GLU A 104 6.13 9.77 5.83
N VAL A 105 6.94 8.71 5.63
CA VAL A 105 6.49 7.44 5.04
C VAL A 105 5.47 6.75 5.95
N THR A 106 5.65 6.78 7.26
CA THR A 106 4.71 6.21 8.23
C THR A 106 3.33 6.89 8.11
N PHE A 107 3.29 8.20 8.10
CA PHE A 107 2.03 8.95 7.91
C PHE A 107 1.42 8.71 6.53
N LEU A 108 2.23 8.67 5.48
CA LEU A 108 1.78 8.43 4.12
C LEU A 108 1.05 7.08 4.01
N TYR A 109 1.59 6.01 4.59
CA TYR A 109 0.99 4.69 4.49
C TYR A 109 -0.20 4.47 5.43
N ALA A 110 -0.27 5.16 6.56
CA ALA A 110 -1.49 5.25 7.36
C ALA A 110 -2.62 5.93 6.56
N TRP A 111 -2.32 7.04 5.90
CA TRP A 111 -3.27 7.73 5.02
C TRP A 111 -3.64 6.90 3.78
N HIS A 112 -2.67 6.24 3.14
CA HIS A 112 -2.87 5.45 1.93
C HIS A 112 -3.91 4.33 2.13
N SER A 113 -3.84 3.63 3.24
CA SER A 113 -4.83 2.61 3.59
C SER A 113 -6.24 3.19 3.70
N GLN A 114 -6.40 4.32 4.39
CA GLN A 114 -7.69 5.00 4.55
C GLN A 114 -8.21 5.56 3.23
N HIS A 115 -7.32 6.09 2.39
CA HIS A 115 -7.66 6.63 1.08
C HIS A 115 -8.27 5.54 0.16
N HIS A 116 -7.64 4.39 0.06
CA HIS A 116 -8.16 3.29 -0.74
C HIS A 116 -9.43 2.67 -0.14
N LEU A 117 -9.52 2.57 1.17
CA LEU A 117 -10.76 2.15 1.84
C LEU A 117 -11.92 3.09 1.52
N ALA A 118 -11.68 4.40 1.51
CA ALA A 118 -12.70 5.39 1.16
C ALA A 118 -13.22 5.23 -0.27
N HIS A 119 -12.37 4.85 -1.23
CA HIS A 119 -12.83 4.54 -2.59
C HIS A 119 -13.82 3.38 -2.62
N VAL A 120 -13.55 2.31 -1.86
CA VAL A 120 -14.47 1.16 -1.74
C VAL A 120 -15.77 1.56 -1.05
N GLN A 121 -15.69 2.31 0.04
CA GLN A 121 -16.87 2.79 0.78
C GLN A 121 -17.79 3.66 -0.09
N HIS A 122 -17.22 4.60 -0.86
CA HIS A 122 -17.98 5.42 -1.79
C HIS A 122 -18.63 4.59 -2.90
N LEU A 123 -17.94 3.56 -3.41
CA LEU A 123 -18.51 2.64 -4.39
C LEU A 123 -19.70 1.89 -3.80
N VAL A 124 -19.56 1.34 -2.60
CA VAL A 124 -20.64 0.62 -1.88
C VAL A 124 -21.89 1.50 -1.74
N LEU A 125 -21.71 2.76 -1.37
CA LEU A 125 -22.80 3.73 -1.24
C LEU A 125 -23.44 4.04 -2.60
N ARG A 126 -22.61 4.29 -3.62
CA ARG A 126 -23.09 4.61 -4.97
C ARG A 126 -23.92 3.50 -5.60
N GLU A 127 -23.49 2.25 -5.42
CA GLU A 127 -24.14 1.07 -5.99
C GLU A 127 -25.26 0.53 -5.07
N ASN A 128 -25.54 1.15 -3.93
CA ASN A 128 -26.48 0.69 -2.91
C ASN A 128 -26.28 -0.79 -2.49
N TRP A 129 -25.02 -1.20 -2.38
CA TRP A 129 -24.73 -2.58 -1.95
C TRP A 129 -25.02 -2.74 -0.47
N SER A 130 -25.82 -3.77 -0.16
CA SER A 130 -26.05 -4.22 1.21
C SER A 130 -25.22 -5.48 1.45
N PHE A 131 -24.39 -5.46 2.48
CA PHE A 131 -23.76 -6.68 2.96
C PHE A 131 -24.70 -7.31 3.97
N GLY A 132 -25.11 -8.57 3.72
CA GLY A 132 -25.95 -9.32 4.67
C GLY A 132 -25.33 -9.29 6.07
N LYS A 133 -26.21 -9.10 7.07
CA LYS A 133 -25.85 -9.17 8.48
C LYS A 133 -25.48 -10.59 8.87
#